data_388750451d04132b55edb2d2b7ffb90b
#
_entry.id   388750451d04132b55edb2d2b7ffb90b
#
_cell.length_a   1.000
_cell.length_b   1.000
_cell.length_c   1.000
_cell.angle_alpha   90.00
_cell.angle_beta   90.00
_cell.angle_gamma   90.00
#
_symmetry.space_group_name_H-M   'P 1'
#
loop_
_entity.id
_entity.type
_entity.pdbx_description
1 polymer ?
#
loop_
_entity_poly.entity_id
_entity_poly.type
_entity_poly.pdbx_seq_one_letter_code
_entity_poly.pdbx_strand_id
1 'polypeptide(L)'
;MYTPPMFKPDRAASLAFAEARGFGTVCGWDGTKPIASLLPFYLSYTDDGTPQAAFHLARHNPLLSLADGTASWLLAVSGADAYVSPDWYVSPDQVPTWLYQAVHLTGSVRRLSDGELVSHLDALSAKFESWLAPKPAWTVSKVTAGRLDALKKAIVGLVMSVDEVEGSFKLNQHKSDADHVAIAGALMQQHDEAAQSTAKQMIALRPLLDYKSPMPVGVSADQGNSP
;
A
#
# COMPACT_ATOMS: atom_id res chain seq x y z
N MET A 1 3.18 12.24 7.45
CA MET A 1 3.61 12.41 6.01
C MET A 1 3.13 13.75 5.49
N TYR A 2 3.99 14.54 4.79
CA TYR A 2 3.49 15.76 4.14
C TYR A 2 2.71 15.39 2.86
N THR A 3 1.46 15.85 2.77
CA THR A 3 0.60 15.61 1.61
C THR A 3 -0.16 16.88 1.25
N PRO A 4 0.01 17.44 0.02
CA PRO A 4 -0.81 18.54 -0.45
C PRO A 4 -2.30 18.19 -0.38
N PRO A 5 -3.20 19.14 -0.06
CA PRO A 5 -4.63 18.86 0.15
C PRO A 5 -5.29 18.10 -1.01
N MET A 6 -4.91 18.42 -2.26
CA MET A 6 -5.45 17.79 -3.48
C MET A 6 -5.10 16.29 -3.61
N PHE A 7 -4.11 15.80 -2.89
CA PHE A 7 -3.68 14.39 -2.91
C PHE A 7 -4.05 13.64 -1.62
N LYS A 8 -4.69 14.31 -0.68
CA LYS A 8 -5.06 13.73 0.60
C LYS A 8 -6.39 12.98 0.47
N PRO A 9 -6.38 11.62 0.50
CA PRO A 9 -7.61 10.84 0.59
C PRO A 9 -8.26 11.05 1.96
N ASP A 10 -9.53 10.74 2.07
CA ASP A 10 -10.18 10.64 3.37
C ASP A 10 -9.66 9.42 4.17
N ARG A 11 -10.02 9.38 5.45
CA ARG A 11 -9.60 8.29 6.36
C ARG A 11 -10.12 6.92 5.90
N ALA A 12 -11.35 6.85 5.40
CA ALA A 12 -11.95 5.59 4.98
C ALA A 12 -11.25 5.03 3.73
N ALA A 13 -10.99 5.88 2.73
CA ALA A 13 -10.24 5.51 1.53
C ALA A 13 -8.81 5.05 1.87
N SER A 14 -8.14 5.72 2.82
CA SER A 14 -6.81 5.33 3.29
C SER A 14 -6.81 3.95 3.94
N LEU A 15 -7.76 3.68 4.84
CA LEU A 15 -7.89 2.38 5.50
C LEU A 15 -8.26 1.27 4.50
N ALA A 16 -9.18 1.54 3.58
CA ALA A 16 -9.56 0.59 2.53
C ALA A 16 -8.37 0.23 1.63
N PHE A 17 -7.54 1.22 1.26
CA PHE A 17 -6.31 0.98 0.52
C PHE A 17 -5.33 0.11 1.30
N ALA A 18 -5.06 0.43 2.57
CA ALA A 18 -4.15 -0.34 3.41
C ALA A 18 -4.65 -1.78 3.58
N GLU A 19 -5.96 -1.98 3.80
CA GLU A 19 -6.58 -3.29 3.92
C GLU A 19 -6.48 -4.10 2.63
N ALA A 20 -6.75 -3.48 1.48
CA ALA A 20 -6.62 -4.14 0.17
C ALA A 20 -5.18 -4.56 -0.14
N ARG A 21 -4.19 -3.76 0.25
CA ARG A 21 -2.76 -4.10 0.10
C ARG A 21 -2.32 -5.23 1.03
N GLY A 22 -2.69 -5.16 2.30
CA GLY A 22 -2.38 -6.19 3.31
C GLY A 22 -0.91 -6.51 3.50
N PHE A 23 0.01 -5.72 2.94
CA PHE A 23 1.46 -5.88 3.03
C PHE A 23 2.12 -4.50 3.13
N GLY A 24 3.07 -4.36 4.06
CA GLY A 24 3.71 -3.07 4.32
C GLY A 24 5.01 -3.21 5.08
N THR A 25 5.57 -2.07 5.46
CA THR A 25 6.81 -1.98 6.24
C THR A 25 6.49 -1.37 7.60
N VAL A 26 6.69 -2.12 8.68
CA VAL A 26 6.67 -1.56 10.02
C VAL A 26 8.03 -0.97 10.36
N CYS A 27 8.01 0.21 11.00
CA CYS A 27 9.19 0.92 11.45
C CYS A 27 9.03 1.30 12.93
N GLY A 28 10.13 1.20 13.69
CA GLY A 28 10.25 1.68 15.06
C GLY A 28 11.61 2.34 15.27
N TRP A 29 11.76 3.06 16.39
CA TRP A 29 13.00 3.71 16.78
C TRP A 29 13.63 3.00 17.97
N ASP A 30 14.86 2.44 17.82
CA ASP A 30 15.51 1.64 18.87
C ASP A 30 16.28 2.48 19.91
N GLY A 31 16.14 3.79 19.85
CA GLY A 31 16.87 4.74 20.68
C GLY A 31 18.11 5.34 19.98
N THR A 32 18.58 4.69 18.90
CA THR A 32 19.77 5.14 18.13
C THR A 32 19.48 5.30 16.65
N LYS A 33 18.65 4.43 16.07
CA LYS A 33 18.33 4.41 14.64
C LYS A 33 16.93 3.87 14.39
N PRO A 34 16.32 4.18 13.24
CA PRO A 34 15.13 3.49 12.80
C PRO A 34 15.46 2.03 12.44
N ILE A 35 14.59 1.12 12.82
CA ILE A 35 14.62 -0.29 12.40
C ILE A 35 13.30 -0.63 11.72
N ALA A 36 13.32 -1.50 10.71
CA ALA A 36 12.16 -1.80 9.89
C ALA A 36 12.06 -3.28 9.51
N SER A 37 10.84 -3.74 9.23
CA SER A 37 10.57 -5.08 8.70
C SER A 37 9.38 -5.03 7.75
N LEU A 38 9.48 -5.75 6.62
CA LEU A 38 8.37 -5.98 5.72
C LEU A 38 7.54 -7.15 6.24
N LEU A 39 6.21 -7.02 6.18
CA LEU A 39 5.31 -8.05 6.67
C LEU A 39 3.90 -7.95 6.08
N PRO A 40 3.18 -9.08 6.02
CA PRO A 40 1.74 -9.09 5.79
C PRO A 40 0.98 -8.68 7.05
N PHE A 41 -0.17 -8.04 6.87
CA PHE A 41 -1.07 -7.64 7.95
C PHE A 41 -2.54 -7.70 7.51
N TYR A 42 -3.44 -7.63 8.46
CA TYR A 42 -4.85 -7.33 8.22
C TYR A 42 -5.33 -6.26 9.21
N LEU A 43 -6.36 -5.54 8.80
CA LEU A 43 -7.05 -4.61 9.68
C LEU A 43 -8.22 -5.29 10.38
N SER A 44 -8.44 -4.93 11.62
CA SER A 44 -9.64 -5.25 12.41
C SER A 44 -10.07 -3.99 13.15
N TYR A 45 -11.21 -4.06 13.81
CA TYR A 45 -11.76 -2.92 14.55
C TYR A 45 -12.17 -3.37 15.94
N THR A 46 -11.91 -2.54 16.93
CA THR A 46 -12.45 -2.72 18.29
C THR A 46 -13.93 -2.38 18.33
N ASP A 47 -14.61 -2.69 19.43
CA ASP A 47 -16.05 -2.42 19.59
C ASP A 47 -16.40 -0.92 19.48
N ASP A 48 -15.46 -0.04 19.81
CA ASP A 48 -15.59 1.42 19.66
C ASP A 48 -15.21 1.94 18.26
N GLY A 49 -14.87 1.03 17.33
CA GLY A 49 -14.52 1.37 15.95
C GLY A 49 -13.07 1.81 15.73
N THR A 50 -12.18 1.68 16.71
CA THR A 50 -10.76 1.98 16.57
C THR A 50 -10.10 0.93 15.66
N PRO A 51 -9.43 1.31 14.56
CA PRO A 51 -8.75 0.36 13.69
C PRO A 51 -7.52 -0.22 14.37
N GLN A 52 -7.29 -1.50 14.13
CA GLN A 52 -6.13 -2.24 14.58
C GLN A 52 -5.46 -2.93 13.40
N ALA A 53 -4.13 -2.89 13.32
CA ALA A 53 -3.36 -3.66 12.36
C ALA A 53 -2.69 -4.85 13.07
N ALA A 54 -3.06 -6.08 12.69
CA ALA A 54 -2.51 -7.29 13.26
C ALA A 54 -1.49 -7.93 12.32
N PHE A 55 -0.35 -8.31 12.86
CA PHE A 55 0.79 -8.91 12.14
C PHE A 55 1.64 -9.78 13.07
N HIS A 56 2.69 -10.40 12.56
CA HIS A 56 3.65 -11.11 13.39
C HIS A 56 5.09 -10.91 12.89
N LEU A 57 6.05 -11.09 13.78
CA LEU A 57 7.48 -11.00 13.51
C LEU A 57 8.18 -12.28 13.96
N ALA A 58 9.31 -12.60 13.34
CA ALA A 58 10.19 -13.65 13.84
C ALA A 58 10.65 -13.32 15.28
N ARG A 59 10.75 -14.34 16.14
CA ARG A 59 11.05 -14.18 17.58
C ARG A 59 12.36 -13.43 17.88
N HIS A 60 13.30 -13.43 16.97
CA HIS A 60 14.58 -12.72 17.12
C HIS A 60 14.59 -11.35 16.40
N ASN A 61 13.44 -10.87 15.94
CA ASN A 61 13.36 -9.55 15.30
C ASN A 61 13.62 -8.45 16.35
N PRO A 62 14.55 -7.50 16.09
CA PRO A 62 14.88 -6.45 17.06
C PRO A 62 13.70 -5.51 17.38
N LEU A 63 12.73 -5.35 16.49
CA LEU A 63 11.51 -4.58 16.78
C LEU A 63 10.75 -5.08 18.01
N LEU A 64 10.89 -6.36 18.37
CA LEU A 64 10.17 -6.93 19.52
C LEU A 64 10.57 -6.31 20.85
N SER A 65 11.74 -5.70 20.97
CA SER A 65 12.14 -4.96 22.19
C SER A 65 11.32 -3.70 22.40
N LEU A 66 10.66 -3.19 21.35
CA LEU A 66 9.84 -1.97 21.36
C LEU A 66 8.32 -2.27 21.51
N ALA A 67 7.94 -3.56 21.46
CA ALA A 67 6.52 -3.97 21.49
C ALA A 67 6.00 -4.09 22.93
N ASP A 68 6.01 -2.99 23.67
CA ASP A 68 5.59 -2.86 25.06
C ASP A 68 4.24 -2.15 25.23
N GLY A 69 3.62 -1.71 24.14
CA GLY A 69 2.35 -0.98 24.12
C GLY A 69 2.50 0.54 24.29
N THR A 70 3.71 1.07 24.45
CA THR A 70 3.95 2.50 24.69
C THR A 70 4.65 3.20 23.53
N ALA A 71 5.58 2.50 22.86
CA ALA A 71 6.31 3.07 21.74
C ALA A 71 5.38 3.22 20.51
N SER A 72 5.45 4.38 19.87
CA SER A 72 4.75 4.64 18.61
C SER A 72 5.52 4.03 17.45
N TRP A 73 4.84 3.21 16.63
CA TRP A 73 5.39 2.61 15.42
C TRP A 73 4.69 3.19 14.19
N LEU A 74 5.37 3.10 13.06
CA LEU A 74 4.81 3.41 11.74
C LEU A 74 4.64 2.10 10.96
N LEU A 75 3.44 1.87 10.39
CA LEU A 75 3.21 0.91 9.32
C LEU A 75 3.01 1.68 8.02
N ALA A 76 4.02 1.66 7.15
CA ALA A 76 3.98 2.28 5.84
C ALA A 76 3.50 1.28 4.79
N VAL A 77 2.43 1.64 4.06
CA VAL A 77 1.79 0.83 3.03
C VAL A 77 1.87 1.57 1.70
N SER A 78 2.54 0.99 0.71
CA SER A 78 2.68 1.58 -0.63
C SER A 78 1.95 0.76 -1.68
N GLY A 79 1.38 1.46 -2.67
CA GLY A 79 0.82 0.88 -3.88
C GLY A 79 1.84 0.77 -5.00
N ALA A 80 1.33 0.61 -6.21
CA ALA A 80 2.11 0.80 -7.42
C ALA A 80 2.50 2.27 -7.58
N ASP A 81 3.63 2.51 -8.21
CA ASP A 81 4.11 3.84 -8.56
C ASP A 81 4.58 3.88 -10.01
N ALA A 82 4.66 5.08 -10.60
CA ALA A 82 5.12 5.26 -11.97
C ALA A 82 5.74 6.63 -12.18
N TYR A 83 6.83 6.66 -12.94
CA TYR A 83 7.38 7.88 -13.49
C TYR A 83 6.50 8.39 -14.63
N VAL A 84 6.32 9.71 -14.73
CA VAL A 84 5.58 10.39 -15.79
C VAL A 84 6.49 11.38 -16.49
N SER A 85 6.70 11.16 -17.79
CA SER A 85 7.44 12.10 -18.65
C SER A 85 6.60 13.35 -18.91
N PRO A 86 7.21 14.55 -18.91
CA PRO A 86 6.55 15.76 -19.35
C PRO A 86 6.05 15.71 -20.80
N ASP A 87 6.68 14.90 -21.67
CA ASP A 87 6.31 14.74 -23.07
C ASP A 87 4.96 14.02 -23.28
N TRP A 88 4.41 13.41 -22.23
CA TRP A 88 3.12 12.73 -22.29
C TRP A 88 1.93 13.65 -22.01
N TYR A 89 2.18 14.89 -21.57
CA TYR A 89 1.14 15.87 -21.35
C TYR A 89 0.70 16.53 -22.66
N VAL A 90 -0.59 16.86 -22.76
CA VAL A 90 -1.13 17.69 -23.84
C VAL A 90 -0.83 19.16 -23.57
N SER A 91 -0.92 19.55 -22.30
CA SER A 91 -0.62 20.91 -21.85
C SER A 91 0.89 21.19 -21.90
N PRO A 92 1.32 22.37 -22.38
CA PRO A 92 2.72 22.76 -22.38
C PRO A 92 3.27 23.01 -20.96
N ASP A 93 4.59 23.17 -20.88
CA ASP A 93 5.27 23.66 -19.68
C ASP A 93 5.15 22.71 -18.49
N GLN A 94 5.27 21.41 -18.74
CA GLN A 94 5.20 20.37 -17.72
C GLN A 94 6.60 19.95 -17.25
N VAL A 95 6.64 19.33 -16.06
CA VAL A 95 7.88 18.79 -15.46
C VAL A 95 7.72 17.31 -15.14
N PRO A 96 8.83 16.56 -15.08
CA PRO A 96 8.80 15.16 -14.67
C PRO A 96 8.19 14.98 -13.27
N THR A 97 7.47 13.88 -13.09
CA THR A 97 6.91 13.57 -11.76
C THR A 97 6.76 12.07 -11.56
N TRP A 98 6.43 11.69 -10.33
CA TRP A 98 6.00 10.35 -9.96
C TRP A 98 4.54 10.36 -9.53
N LEU A 99 3.81 9.34 -9.93
CA LEU A 99 2.48 9.01 -9.41
C LEU A 99 2.62 7.84 -8.43
N TYR A 100 1.86 7.86 -7.35
CA TYR A 100 1.91 6.84 -6.32
C TYR A 100 0.71 6.93 -5.38
N GLN A 101 0.48 5.85 -4.65
CA GLN A 101 -0.40 5.82 -3.49
C GLN A 101 0.35 5.29 -2.28
N ALA A 102 0.25 5.98 -1.16
CA ALA A 102 0.85 5.57 0.09
C ALA A 102 -0.05 5.90 1.28
N VAL A 103 -0.03 5.04 2.29
CA VAL A 103 -0.73 5.23 3.56
C VAL A 103 0.24 4.94 4.70
N HIS A 104 0.24 5.82 5.68
CA HIS A 104 0.92 5.65 6.95
C HIS A 104 -0.11 5.41 8.04
N LEU A 105 0.04 4.31 8.76
CA LEU A 105 -0.70 4.01 9.97
C LEU A 105 0.27 4.13 11.14
N THR A 106 -0.03 4.99 12.10
CA THR A 106 0.82 5.22 13.27
C THR A 106 0.08 4.84 14.53
N GLY A 107 0.75 4.19 15.47
CA GLY A 107 0.14 3.81 16.73
C GLY A 107 1.03 2.96 17.63
N SER A 108 0.53 2.66 18.82
CA SER A 108 1.22 1.82 19.78
C SER A 108 1.06 0.34 19.44
N VAL A 109 2.11 -0.46 19.73
CA VAL A 109 2.14 -1.89 19.38
C VAL A 109 2.33 -2.73 20.63
N ARG A 110 1.40 -3.67 20.87
CA ARG A 110 1.51 -4.68 21.92
C ARG A 110 1.67 -6.09 21.35
N ARG A 111 2.18 -6.98 22.18
CA ARG A 111 2.21 -8.41 21.86
C ARG A 111 0.83 -9.04 22.03
N LEU A 112 0.52 -10.00 21.18
CA LEU A 112 -0.63 -10.87 21.32
C LEU A 112 -0.33 -11.98 22.33
N SER A 113 -1.35 -12.42 23.06
CA SER A 113 -1.33 -13.67 23.84
C SER A 113 -1.28 -14.89 22.92
N ASP A 114 -0.98 -16.06 23.48
CA ASP A 114 -0.94 -17.31 22.69
C ASP A 114 -2.29 -17.63 22.01
N GLY A 115 -3.41 -17.35 22.68
CA GLY A 115 -4.75 -17.53 22.11
C GLY A 115 -5.03 -16.55 20.97
N GLU A 116 -4.68 -15.28 21.13
CA GLU A 116 -4.81 -14.26 20.10
C GLU A 116 -3.91 -14.58 18.91
N LEU A 117 -2.70 -15.15 19.12
CA LEU A 117 -1.81 -15.56 18.03
C LEU A 117 -2.45 -16.60 17.13
N VAL A 118 -3.15 -17.59 17.68
CA VAL A 118 -3.85 -18.60 16.87
C VAL A 118 -4.92 -17.94 16.01
N SER A 119 -5.78 -17.12 16.61
CA SER A 119 -6.82 -16.39 15.89
C SER A 119 -6.24 -15.47 14.80
N HIS A 120 -5.11 -14.80 15.10
CA HIS A 120 -4.39 -13.97 14.13
C HIS A 120 -3.91 -14.77 12.92
N LEU A 121 -3.31 -15.94 13.13
CA LEU A 121 -2.80 -16.76 12.04
C LEU A 121 -3.94 -17.28 11.14
N ASP A 122 -5.06 -17.66 11.72
CA ASP A 122 -6.24 -18.09 10.99
C ASP A 122 -6.83 -16.93 10.18
N ALA A 123 -7.01 -15.75 10.77
CA ALA A 123 -7.54 -14.58 10.09
C ALA A 123 -6.63 -14.11 8.94
N LEU A 124 -5.30 -14.05 9.17
CA LEU A 124 -4.33 -13.66 8.16
C LEU A 124 -4.31 -14.65 6.99
N SER A 125 -4.34 -15.95 7.29
CA SER A 125 -4.39 -16.99 6.27
C SER A 125 -5.68 -16.91 5.47
N ALA A 126 -6.83 -16.79 6.12
CA ALA A 126 -8.13 -16.68 5.46
C ALA A 126 -8.18 -15.46 4.50
N LYS A 127 -7.66 -14.32 4.93
CA LYS A 127 -7.56 -13.12 4.09
C LYS A 127 -6.84 -13.41 2.78
N PHE A 128 -5.59 -13.89 2.84
CA PHE A 128 -4.79 -14.09 1.63
C PHE A 128 -5.23 -15.29 0.78
N GLU A 129 -5.76 -16.34 1.42
CA GLU A 129 -6.35 -17.46 0.70
C GLU A 129 -7.60 -17.07 -0.09
N SER A 130 -8.38 -16.08 0.39
CA SER A 130 -9.54 -15.56 -0.34
C SER A 130 -9.18 -14.94 -1.69
N TRP A 131 -7.96 -14.40 -1.85
CA TRP A 131 -7.47 -13.84 -3.12
C TRP A 131 -7.21 -14.90 -4.18
N LEU A 132 -7.07 -16.17 -3.77
CA LEU A 132 -6.76 -17.29 -4.64
C LEU A 132 -8.01 -18.08 -5.08
N ALA A 133 -9.21 -17.54 -4.84
CA ALA A 133 -10.45 -18.15 -5.32
C ALA A 133 -10.41 -18.29 -6.86
N PRO A 134 -10.97 -19.38 -7.44
CA PRO A 134 -11.82 -20.41 -6.80
C PRO A 134 -11.06 -21.58 -6.14
N LYS A 135 -9.74 -21.52 -5.96
CA LYS A 135 -8.98 -22.54 -5.23
C LYS A 135 -9.56 -22.72 -3.81
N PRO A 136 -9.81 -23.97 -3.34
CA PRO A 136 -10.17 -24.20 -1.94
C PRO A 136 -9.12 -23.62 -0.99
N ALA A 137 -9.56 -22.84 0.01
CA ALA A 137 -8.67 -22.19 0.94
C ALA A 137 -7.78 -23.21 1.69
N TRP A 138 -6.52 -22.84 1.91
CA TRP A 138 -5.66 -23.57 2.82
C TRP A 138 -6.11 -23.30 4.25
N THR A 139 -6.04 -24.31 5.10
CA THR A 139 -6.36 -24.22 6.52
C THR A 139 -5.23 -24.80 7.36
N VAL A 140 -5.09 -24.33 8.60
CA VAL A 140 -4.08 -24.80 9.55
C VAL A 140 -4.21 -26.31 9.86
N SER A 141 -5.39 -26.90 9.68
CA SER A 141 -5.63 -28.33 9.88
C SER A 141 -4.80 -29.24 8.94
N LYS A 142 -4.21 -28.68 7.88
CA LYS A 142 -3.28 -29.38 6.98
C LYS A 142 -1.86 -29.49 7.56
N VAL A 143 -1.57 -28.87 8.70
CA VAL A 143 -0.27 -28.91 9.39
C VAL A 143 -0.38 -29.83 10.60
N THR A 144 0.61 -30.71 10.78
CA THR A 144 0.65 -31.57 11.97
C THR A 144 0.82 -30.74 13.25
N ALA A 145 0.21 -31.18 14.36
CA ALA A 145 0.20 -30.43 15.62
C ALA A 145 1.63 -30.08 16.10
N GLY A 146 2.56 -31.05 16.08
CA GLY A 146 3.94 -30.79 16.51
C GLY A 146 4.69 -29.78 15.65
N ARG A 147 4.43 -29.78 14.33
CA ARG A 147 5.00 -28.77 13.42
C ARG A 147 4.38 -27.39 13.66
N LEU A 148 3.06 -27.34 13.87
CA LEU A 148 2.37 -26.08 14.17
C LEU A 148 2.89 -25.43 15.45
N ASP A 149 3.09 -26.21 16.50
CA ASP A 149 3.63 -25.72 17.78
C ASP A 149 5.07 -25.21 17.64
N ALA A 150 5.90 -25.88 16.84
CA ALA A 150 7.25 -25.40 16.54
C ALA A 150 7.22 -24.06 15.76
N LEU A 151 6.33 -23.92 14.77
CA LEU A 151 6.17 -22.68 13.99
C LEU A 151 5.67 -21.54 14.87
N LYS A 152 4.67 -21.77 15.73
CA LYS A 152 4.18 -20.75 16.68
C LYS A 152 5.27 -20.25 17.62
N LYS A 153 6.17 -21.14 18.07
CA LYS A 153 7.31 -20.75 18.91
C LYS A 153 8.34 -19.88 18.19
N ALA A 154 8.40 -19.91 16.86
CA ALA A 154 9.36 -19.16 16.06
C ALA A 154 8.94 -17.70 15.81
N ILE A 155 7.68 -17.34 16.12
CA ILE A 155 7.12 -16.01 15.85
C ILE A 155 6.54 -15.39 17.13
N VAL A 156 6.25 -14.09 17.03
CA VAL A 156 5.51 -13.32 18.03
C VAL A 156 4.42 -12.52 17.30
N GLY A 157 3.17 -12.74 17.69
CA GLY A 157 2.05 -11.96 17.18
C GLY A 157 2.01 -10.58 17.83
N LEU A 158 1.60 -9.60 17.05
CA LEU A 158 1.56 -8.18 17.41
C LEU A 158 0.26 -7.56 16.91
N VAL A 159 -0.23 -6.57 17.64
CA VAL A 159 -1.32 -5.71 17.20
C VAL A 159 -0.95 -4.26 17.45
N MET A 160 -1.09 -3.44 16.42
CA MET A 160 -0.98 -1.98 16.49
C MET A 160 -2.38 -1.40 16.70
N SER A 161 -2.58 -0.61 17.73
CA SER A 161 -3.74 0.28 17.86
C SER A 161 -3.46 1.50 16.99
N VAL A 162 -4.29 1.75 15.97
CA VAL A 162 -4.01 2.81 14.99
C VAL A 162 -4.58 4.14 15.48
N ASP A 163 -3.70 5.01 15.94
CA ASP A 163 -4.06 6.35 16.45
C ASP A 163 -4.19 7.36 15.31
N GLU A 164 -3.30 7.28 14.30
CA GLU A 164 -3.26 8.21 13.18
C GLU A 164 -3.21 7.48 11.83
N VAL A 165 -3.95 8.03 10.86
CA VAL A 165 -4.02 7.55 9.47
C VAL A 165 -3.74 8.73 8.55
N GLU A 166 -2.66 8.65 7.80
CA GLU A 166 -2.28 9.62 6.78
C GLU A 166 -2.18 8.97 5.42
N GLY A 167 -2.81 9.56 4.41
CA GLY A 167 -2.77 9.07 3.03
C GLY A 167 -2.21 10.12 2.06
N SER A 168 -1.57 9.64 1.00
CA SER A 168 -1.16 10.43 -0.15
C SER A 168 -1.43 9.65 -1.44
N PHE A 169 -2.46 10.07 -2.20
CA PHE A 169 -2.83 9.49 -3.48
C PHE A 169 -2.57 10.52 -4.57
N LYS A 170 -1.38 10.49 -5.16
CA LYS A 170 -0.98 11.37 -6.25
C LYS A 170 -1.18 10.66 -7.58
N LEU A 171 -2.32 10.91 -8.23
CA LEU A 171 -2.77 10.25 -9.44
C LEU A 171 -3.19 11.24 -10.54
N ASN A 172 -2.54 12.42 -10.60
CA ASN A 172 -2.86 13.49 -11.56
C ASN A 172 -4.32 14.01 -11.49
N GLN A 173 -4.98 13.86 -10.35
CA GLN A 173 -6.36 14.31 -10.14
C GLN A 173 -6.57 15.84 -10.25
N HIS A 174 -5.49 16.62 -10.25
CA HIS A 174 -5.52 18.09 -10.41
C HIS A 174 -5.27 18.54 -11.86
N LYS A 175 -4.93 17.61 -12.77
CA LYS A 175 -4.65 17.91 -14.17
C LYS A 175 -5.94 17.97 -15.01
N SER A 176 -5.86 18.59 -16.18
CA SER A 176 -6.96 18.61 -17.14
C SER A 176 -7.38 17.20 -17.54
N ASP A 177 -8.59 17.03 -18.06
CA ASP A 177 -9.08 15.72 -18.53
C ASP A 177 -8.20 15.20 -19.69
N ALA A 178 -7.76 16.09 -20.59
CA ALA A 178 -6.89 15.74 -21.70
C ALA A 178 -5.53 15.21 -21.22
N ASP A 179 -4.88 15.89 -20.27
CA ASP A 179 -3.63 15.42 -19.67
C ASP A 179 -3.82 14.10 -18.94
N HIS A 180 -4.91 13.98 -18.19
CA HIS A 180 -5.21 12.77 -17.42
C HIS A 180 -5.35 11.55 -18.34
N VAL A 181 -6.11 11.69 -19.43
CA VAL A 181 -6.30 10.62 -20.44
C VAL A 181 -5.00 10.28 -21.14
N ALA A 182 -4.25 11.29 -21.59
CA ALA A 182 -2.98 11.09 -22.30
C ALA A 182 -1.97 10.32 -21.44
N ILE A 183 -1.80 10.71 -20.18
CA ILE A 183 -0.87 10.04 -19.25
C ILE A 183 -1.33 8.63 -18.92
N ALA A 184 -2.61 8.42 -18.62
CA ALA A 184 -3.12 7.07 -18.39
C ALA A 184 -2.90 6.15 -19.59
N GLY A 185 -3.10 6.66 -20.81
CA GLY A 185 -2.82 5.95 -22.05
C GLY A 185 -1.34 5.60 -22.21
N ALA A 186 -0.45 6.56 -21.97
CA ALA A 186 1.00 6.34 -22.05
C ALA A 186 1.49 5.30 -21.02
N LEU A 187 1.01 5.36 -19.77
CA LEU A 187 1.33 4.39 -18.74
C LEU A 187 0.81 2.98 -19.07
N MET A 188 -0.39 2.86 -19.66
CA MET A 188 -0.93 1.54 -20.09
C MET A 188 -0.08 0.88 -21.17
N GLN A 189 0.67 1.64 -21.97
CA GLN A 189 1.55 1.13 -23.02
C GLN A 189 2.94 0.73 -22.52
N GLN A 190 3.29 1.05 -21.27
CA GLN A 190 4.55 0.63 -20.71
C GLN A 190 4.55 -0.89 -20.46
N HIS A 191 5.72 -1.52 -20.55
CA HIS A 191 5.90 -2.94 -20.21
C HIS A 191 6.04 -3.18 -18.71
N ASP A 192 6.02 -2.12 -17.89
CA ASP A 192 6.08 -2.17 -16.44
C ASP A 192 4.68 -2.37 -15.83
N GLU A 193 4.51 -3.43 -15.06
CA GLU A 193 3.25 -3.74 -14.38
C GLU A 193 2.84 -2.68 -13.35
N ALA A 194 3.79 -2.01 -12.71
CA ALA A 194 3.51 -0.94 -11.76
C ALA A 194 2.94 0.29 -12.48
N ALA A 195 3.51 0.65 -13.65
CA ALA A 195 2.99 1.72 -14.50
C ALA A 195 1.56 1.42 -14.97
N GLN A 196 1.30 0.20 -15.47
CA GLN A 196 -0.05 -0.22 -15.89
C GLN A 196 -1.05 -0.23 -14.71
N SER A 197 -0.61 -0.66 -13.52
CA SER A 197 -1.44 -0.62 -12.32
C SER A 197 -1.78 0.81 -11.92
N THR A 198 -0.81 1.72 -11.99
CA THR A 198 -1.01 3.15 -11.73
C THR A 198 -2.00 3.77 -12.74
N ALA A 199 -1.89 3.43 -14.02
CA ALA A 199 -2.85 3.85 -15.04
C ALA A 199 -4.29 3.38 -14.72
N LYS A 200 -4.45 2.13 -14.30
CA LYS A 200 -5.77 1.59 -13.88
C LYS A 200 -6.36 2.37 -12.70
N GLN A 201 -5.52 2.80 -11.74
CA GLN A 201 -5.96 3.64 -10.63
C GLN A 201 -6.39 5.04 -11.10
N MET A 202 -5.66 5.64 -12.05
CA MET A 202 -6.07 6.90 -12.68
C MET A 202 -7.43 6.77 -13.38
N ILE A 203 -7.61 5.72 -14.18
CA ILE A 203 -8.88 5.43 -14.89
C ILE A 203 -10.03 5.27 -13.89
N ALA A 204 -9.81 4.50 -12.81
CA ALA A 204 -10.81 4.30 -11.77
C ALA A 204 -11.21 5.62 -11.04
N LEU A 205 -10.29 6.58 -10.96
CA LEU A 205 -10.54 7.89 -10.37
C LEU A 205 -11.47 8.77 -11.22
N ARG A 206 -11.44 8.63 -12.57
CA ARG A 206 -12.25 9.39 -13.52
C ARG A 206 -12.89 8.48 -14.57
N PRO A 207 -13.81 7.57 -14.17
CA PRO A 207 -14.31 6.49 -15.03
C PRO A 207 -15.20 6.98 -16.20
N LEU A 208 -15.62 8.25 -16.19
CA LEU A 208 -16.48 8.83 -17.23
C LEU A 208 -15.68 9.43 -18.41
N LEU A 209 -14.34 9.48 -18.33
CA LEU A 209 -13.51 9.95 -19.43
C LEU A 209 -13.34 8.87 -20.50
N ASP A 210 -13.17 9.30 -21.75
CA ASP A 210 -12.88 8.37 -22.85
C ASP A 210 -11.37 8.07 -22.94
N TYR A 211 -10.99 6.86 -22.56
CA TYR A 211 -9.62 6.34 -22.63
C TYR A 211 -9.35 5.49 -23.89
N LYS A 212 -10.32 5.35 -24.79
CA LYS A 212 -10.21 4.46 -25.97
C LYS A 212 -9.63 5.17 -27.18
N SER A 213 -9.69 6.49 -27.24
CA SER A 213 -9.10 7.28 -28.32
C SER A 213 -7.67 7.62 -27.95
N PRO A 214 -6.63 7.05 -28.63
CA PRO A 214 -5.26 7.50 -28.41
C PRO A 214 -5.15 8.95 -28.89
N MET A 215 -4.97 9.89 -27.97
CA MET A 215 -4.54 11.24 -28.34
C MET A 215 -3.16 11.13 -28.98
N PRO A 216 -2.91 11.77 -30.14
CA PRO A 216 -1.58 11.74 -30.72
C PRO A 216 -0.60 12.36 -29.73
N VAL A 217 0.37 11.57 -29.29
CA VAL A 217 1.55 12.09 -28.60
C VAL A 217 2.19 13.07 -29.56
N GLY A 218 2.30 14.34 -29.15
CA GLY A 218 2.85 15.39 -30.01
C GLY A 218 4.25 15.00 -30.44
N VAL A 219 4.38 14.59 -31.69
CA VAL A 219 5.65 14.58 -32.41
C VAL A 219 6.03 16.05 -32.54
N SER A 220 6.98 16.51 -31.73
CA SER A 220 7.61 17.80 -31.99
C SER A 220 8.21 17.72 -33.37
N ALA A 221 7.65 18.47 -34.32
CA ALA A 221 8.22 18.63 -35.61
C ALA A 221 9.62 19.23 -35.42
N ASP A 222 10.61 18.40 -35.69
CA ASP A 222 11.99 18.83 -35.93
C ASP A 222 11.94 19.83 -37.12
N GLN A 223 11.90 21.10 -36.81
CA GLN A 223 12.16 22.12 -37.81
C GLN A 223 13.67 22.11 -38.06
N GLY A 224 14.05 21.25 -38.99
CA GLY A 224 15.34 21.33 -39.64
C GLY A 224 15.58 22.76 -40.12
N ASN A 225 16.52 23.41 -39.47
CA ASN A 225 17.17 24.58 -40.00
C ASN A 225 18.58 24.16 -40.41
N SER A 226 18.79 23.96 -41.66
CA SER A 226 20.12 23.95 -42.33
C SER A 226 20.29 25.22 -43.12
N PRO A 227 21.50 25.56 -43.38
CA PRO A 227 22.55 26.45 -42.94
C PRO A 227 22.64 27.73 -43.51
#